data_40ceec16366740ea5a33e474570e7fc2
#
_entry.id   40ceec16366740ea5a33e474570e7fc2
#
_cell.length_a   1.000
_cell.length_b   1.000
_cell.length_c   1.000
_cell.angle_alpha   90.00
_cell.angle_beta   90.00
_cell.angle_gamma   90.00
#
_symmetry.space_group_name_H-M   'P 1'
#
loop_
_entity.id
_entity.type
_entity.pdbx_description
1 polymer ?
#
loop_
_entity_poly.entity_id
_entity_poly.type
_entity_poly.pdbx_seq_one_letter_code
_entity_poly.pdbx_strand_id
1 'polypeptide(L)'
;EICACLVGSEMCIRDSFPRVRMDKNSLDFSFSGVKTAVINYLHKLEQNGEEYNKADIAASFQNAVTDVLCEHTIEAAEQKNSKIISLAGGVASNSALREKMTKLAGEKGIKVVYPEPILCTDNAVMIACAGYYGYLEKNFADMTLNAIPSLSL
;
A
#
# COMPACT_ATOMS: atom_id res chain seq x y z
N GLU A 1 16.78 -17.67 24.17
CA GLU A 1 17.60 -16.49 23.92
C GLU A 1 16.72 -15.28 24.12
N ILE A 2 16.96 -14.58 25.21
CA ILE A 2 16.28 -13.34 25.52
C ILE A 2 16.79 -12.31 24.54
N CYS A 3 15.94 -11.89 23.63
CA CYS A 3 16.21 -10.78 22.74
C CYS A 3 16.65 -9.59 23.60
N ALA A 4 17.85 -9.09 23.38
CA ALA A 4 18.42 -7.97 24.12
C ALA A 4 17.69 -6.66 23.73
N CYS A 5 16.41 -6.58 24.07
CA CYS A 5 15.54 -5.41 23.88
C CYS A 5 15.71 -4.38 24.99
N LEU A 6 16.93 -4.20 25.50
CA LEU A 6 17.22 -3.25 26.57
C LEU A 6 17.96 -1.99 26.13
N VAL A 7 18.16 -1.79 24.82
CA VAL A 7 18.78 -0.57 24.31
C VAL A 7 18.04 -0.12 23.06
N GLY A 8 17.13 0.83 23.23
CA GLY A 8 16.44 1.54 22.15
C GLY A 8 15.03 1.04 21.87
N SER A 9 14.06 1.71 22.41
CA SER A 9 12.61 1.46 22.22
C SER A 9 12.16 1.46 20.75
N GLU A 10 12.91 2.08 19.85
CA GLU A 10 12.59 2.19 18.42
C GLU A 10 12.63 0.85 17.67
N MET A 11 13.50 -0.08 18.07
CA MET A 11 13.67 -1.35 17.35
C MET A 11 12.60 -2.40 17.74
N CYS A 12 12.07 -2.34 18.96
CA CYS A 12 11.04 -3.26 19.43
C CYS A 12 9.64 -2.93 18.89
N ILE A 13 9.35 -1.67 18.60
CA ILE A 13 8.05 -1.24 18.06
C ILE A 13 7.98 -1.52 16.55
N ARG A 14 9.09 -1.44 15.82
CA ARG A 14 9.16 -1.66 14.36
C ARG A 14 8.67 -3.05 13.91
N ASP A 15 8.84 -4.07 14.75
CA ASP A 15 8.45 -5.45 14.44
C ASP A 15 7.13 -5.88 15.10
N SER A 16 6.42 -4.96 15.76
CA SER A 16 5.25 -5.28 16.58
C SER A 16 4.00 -5.63 15.80
N PHE A 17 3.86 -5.21 14.55
CA PHE A 17 2.65 -5.44 13.80
C PHE A 17 2.79 -6.57 12.78
N PRO A 18 1.77 -7.45 12.67
CA PRO A 18 1.83 -8.61 11.81
C PRO A 18 1.90 -8.23 10.34
N ARG A 19 2.76 -8.90 9.59
CA ARG A 19 2.81 -8.90 8.13
C ARG A 19 1.99 -10.09 7.65
N VAL A 20 0.68 -9.85 7.44
CA VAL A 20 -0.26 -10.93 7.16
C VAL A 20 -0.18 -11.33 5.68
N ARG A 21 0.18 -12.59 5.42
CA ARG A 21 -0.10 -13.27 4.15
C ARG A 21 -1.35 -14.14 4.35
N MET A 22 -2.31 -14.03 3.44
CA MET A 22 -3.56 -14.81 3.51
C MET A 22 -3.31 -16.29 3.22
N ASP A 23 -2.42 -16.58 2.29
CA ASP A 23 -2.00 -17.95 1.95
C ASP A 23 -0.58 -17.90 1.37
N LYS A 24 0.18 -19.02 1.42
CA LYS A 24 1.58 -19.06 0.96
C LYS A 24 1.78 -18.66 -0.50
N ASN A 25 0.76 -18.85 -1.33
CA ASN A 25 0.80 -18.57 -2.76
C ASN A 25 -0.19 -17.46 -3.20
N SER A 26 -0.90 -16.84 -2.26
CA SER A 26 -1.81 -15.75 -2.57
C SER A 26 -1.05 -14.43 -2.68
N LEU A 27 -1.38 -13.67 -3.72
CA LEU A 27 -0.95 -12.28 -3.90
C LEU A 27 -1.99 -11.29 -3.38
N ASP A 28 -3.05 -11.79 -2.75
CA ASP A 28 -4.11 -10.98 -2.17
C ASP A 28 -3.62 -10.25 -0.92
N PHE A 29 -4.23 -9.10 -0.66
CA PHE A 29 -3.91 -8.27 0.49
C PHE A 29 -5.02 -8.32 1.53
N SER A 30 -4.63 -8.42 2.81
CA SER A 30 -5.54 -8.20 3.93
C SER A 30 -4.87 -7.29 4.96
N PHE A 31 -5.49 -6.13 5.17
CA PHE A 31 -5.04 -5.16 6.17
C PHE A 31 -5.91 -5.14 7.43
N SER A 32 -7.00 -5.93 7.45
CA SER A 32 -7.91 -6.00 8.60
C SER A 32 -7.20 -6.48 9.87
N GLY A 33 -6.32 -7.48 9.75
CA GLY A 33 -5.52 -8.01 10.85
C GLY A 33 -4.55 -6.98 11.42
N VAL A 34 -3.87 -6.21 10.56
CA VAL A 34 -2.94 -5.16 11.00
C VAL A 34 -3.70 -4.04 11.72
N LYS A 35 -4.86 -3.61 11.19
CA LYS A 35 -5.71 -2.60 11.84
C LYS A 35 -6.13 -3.06 13.24
N THR A 36 -6.62 -4.28 13.37
CA THR A 36 -7.04 -4.84 14.67
C THR A 36 -5.86 -4.95 15.64
N ALA A 37 -4.68 -5.35 15.16
CA ALA A 37 -3.48 -5.43 15.98
C ALA A 37 -3.07 -4.07 16.56
N VAL A 38 -3.14 -3.00 15.76
CA VAL A 38 -2.86 -1.64 16.24
C VAL A 38 -3.86 -1.19 17.29
N ILE A 39 -5.16 -1.42 17.05
CA ILE A 39 -6.21 -1.04 18.00
C ILE A 39 -6.03 -1.78 19.33
N ASN A 40 -5.80 -3.09 19.29
CA ASN A 40 -5.59 -3.91 20.49
C ASN A 40 -4.31 -3.49 21.24
N TYR A 41 -3.26 -3.16 20.51
CA TYR A 41 -2.00 -2.68 21.11
C TYR A 41 -2.21 -1.35 21.85
N LEU A 42 -2.90 -0.39 21.23
CA LEU A 42 -3.22 0.89 21.87
C LEU A 42 -4.08 0.72 23.12
N HIS A 43 -5.14 -0.10 23.03
CA HIS A 43 -6.00 -0.39 24.20
C HIS A 43 -5.22 -1.02 25.36
N LYS A 44 -4.27 -1.93 25.04
CA LYS A 44 -3.42 -2.54 26.08
C LYS A 44 -2.52 -1.51 26.78
N LEU A 45 -1.91 -0.60 26.02
CA LEU A 45 -1.08 0.47 26.59
C LEU A 45 -1.92 1.40 27.49
N GLU A 46 -3.11 1.79 27.02
CA GLU A 46 -4.04 2.62 27.79
C GLU A 46 -4.50 1.94 29.09
N GLN A 47 -4.82 0.64 29.04
CA GLN A 47 -5.23 -0.13 30.22
C GLN A 47 -4.11 -0.28 31.25
N ASN A 48 -2.86 -0.38 30.78
CA ASN A 48 -1.69 -0.48 31.65
C ASN A 48 -1.21 0.89 32.17
N GLY A 49 -1.77 2.00 31.68
CA GLY A 49 -1.29 3.35 31.99
C GLY A 49 0.11 3.62 31.44
N GLU A 50 0.52 2.92 30.39
CA GLU A 50 1.80 3.10 29.73
C GLU A 50 1.77 4.28 28.78
N GLU A 51 2.76 5.17 28.90
CA GLU A 51 2.95 6.24 27.90
C GLU A 51 3.53 5.67 26.62
N TYR A 52 3.07 6.18 25.47
CA TYR A 52 3.54 5.76 24.17
C TYR A 52 3.71 6.92 23.21
N ASN A 53 4.66 6.79 22.27
CA ASN A 53 4.87 7.73 21.21
C ASN A 53 4.02 7.34 19.99
N LYS A 54 3.06 8.18 19.64
CA LYS A 54 2.19 7.96 18.47
C LYS A 54 2.97 7.88 17.15
N ALA A 55 4.07 8.63 17.05
CA ALA A 55 4.89 8.63 15.83
C ALA A 55 5.58 7.27 15.60
N ASP A 56 6.05 6.62 16.69
CA ASP A 56 6.68 5.30 16.58
C ASP A 56 5.69 4.22 16.18
N ILE A 57 4.48 4.28 16.73
CA ILE A 57 3.39 3.37 16.35
C ILE A 57 3.00 3.57 14.90
N ALA A 58 2.86 4.83 14.45
CA ALA A 58 2.55 5.15 13.07
C ALA A 58 3.64 4.69 12.10
N ALA A 59 4.91 4.86 12.47
CA ALA A 59 6.05 4.38 11.68
C ALA A 59 6.07 2.85 11.57
N SER A 60 5.82 2.14 12.67
CA SER A 60 5.73 0.69 12.70
C SER A 60 4.58 0.16 11.85
N PHE A 61 3.40 0.77 11.96
CA PHE A 61 2.25 0.46 11.11
C PHE A 61 2.56 0.69 9.63
N GLN A 62 3.13 1.85 9.28
CA GLN A 62 3.52 2.17 7.91
C GLN A 62 4.52 1.15 7.36
N ASN A 63 5.52 0.75 8.15
CA ASN A 63 6.48 -0.26 7.74
C ASN A 63 5.81 -1.61 7.48
N ALA A 64 4.93 -2.08 8.38
CA ALA A 64 4.24 -3.35 8.21
C ALA A 64 3.38 -3.38 6.93
N VAL A 65 2.66 -2.30 6.64
CA VAL A 65 1.83 -2.17 5.43
C VAL A 65 2.69 -2.11 4.16
N THR A 66 3.74 -1.27 4.17
CA THR A 66 4.61 -1.11 2.98
C THR A 66 5.43 -2.35 2.71
N ASP A 67 5.82 -3.13 3.73
CA ASP A 67 6.49 -4.42 3.55
C ASP A 67 5.63 -5.36 2.72
N VAL A 68 4.40 -5.60 3.15
CA VAL A 68 3.46 -6.50 2.47
C VAL A 68 3.16 -6.03 1.06
N LEU A 69 2.91 -4.72 0.86
CA LEU A 69 2.67 -4.16 -0.47
C LEU A 69 3.85 -4.37 -1.41
N CYS A 70 5.08 -4.11 -0.95
CA CYS A 70 6.27 -4.27 -1.77
C CYS A 70 6.55 -5.74 -2.10
N GLU A 71 6.52 -6.62 -1.10
CA GLU A 71 6.81 -8.04 -1.28
C GLU A 71 5.86 -8.68 -2.28
N HIS A 72 4.54 -8.55 -2.09
CA HIS A 72 3.56 -9.16 -2.98
C HIS A 72 3.60 -8.57 -4.40
N THR A 73 3.81 -7.25 -4.52
CA THR A 73 3.88 -6.61 -5.85
C THR A 73 5.12 -7.09 -6.63
N ILE A 74 6.26 -7.20 -5.97
CA ILE A 74 7.49 -7.68 -6.60
C ILE A 74 7.36 -9.17 -6.95
N GLU A 75 6.82 -9.98 -6.06
CA GLU A 75 6.55 -11.39 -6.31
C GLU A 75 5.61 -11.58 -7.51
N ALA A 76 4.54 -10.79 -7.59
CA ALA A 76 3.64 -10.77 -8.75
C ALA A 76 4.36 -10.39 -10.05
N ALA A 77 5.22 -9.37 -10.00
CA ALA A 77 6.00 -8.94 -11.15
C ALA A 77 6.98 -10.03 -11.61
N GLU A 78 7.66 -10.72 -10.69
CA GLU A 78 8.53 -11.84 -11.01
C GLU A 78 7.75 -13.01 -11.63
N GLN A 79 6.61 -13.41 -11.04
CA GLN A 79 5.75 -14.47 -11.58
C GLN A 79 5.24 -14.18 -13.00
N LYS A 80 4.94 -12.89 -13.28
CA LYS A 80 4.47 -12.44 -14.60
C LYS A 80 5.60 -12.05 -15.55
N ASN A 81 6.86 -12.16 -15.12
CA ASN A 81 8.04 -11.69 -15.86
C ASN A 81 7.92 -10.21 -16.29
N SER A 82 7.24 -9.40 -15.48
CA SER A 82 7.08 -7.97 -15.74
C SER A 82 8.39 -7.23 -15.47
N LYS A 83 8.70 -6.27 -16.34
CA LYS A 83 9.87 -5.39 -16.19
C LYS A 83 9.51 -4.01 -15.66
N ILE A 84 8.22 -3.77 -15.47
CA ILE A 84 7.70 -2.48 -15.01
C ILE A 84 6.61 -2.72 -13.96
N ILE A 85 6.69 -1.97 -12.86
CA ILE A 85 5.65 -1.84 -11.84
C ILE A 85 5.12 -0.40 -11.92
N SER A 86 3.80 -0.24 -12.01
CA SER A 86 3.14 1.07 -11.94
C SER A 86 2.42 1.24 -10.62
N LEU A 87 2.73 2.31 -9.87
CA LEU A 87 2.02 2.68 -8.66
C LEU A 87 1.00 3.78 -8.99
N ALA A 88 -0.24 3.58 -8.61
CA ALA A 88 -1.33 4.54 -8.80
C ALA A 88 -2.28 4.55 -7.59
N GLY A 89 -3.18 5.54 -7.52
CA GLY A 89 -4.12 5.71 -6.42
C GLY A 89 -3.52 6.49 -5.23
N GLY A 90 -4.37 6.85 -4.26
CA GLY A 90 -4.00 7.74 -3.15
C GLY A 90 -2.81 7.24 -2.32
N VAL A 91 -2.70 5.93 -2.07
CA VAL A 91 -1.59 5.35 -1.31
C VAL A 91 -0.25 5.46 -2.06
N ALA A 92 -0.28 5.56 -3.40
CA ALA A 92 0.93 5.78 -4.19
C ALA A 92 1.60 7.13 -3.95
N SER A 93 0.97 8.08 -3.27
CA SER A 93 1.61 9.32 -2.83
C SER A 93 2.48 9.15 -1.57
N ASN A 94 2.41 8.00 -0.88
CA ASN A 94 3.24 7.71 0.28
C ASN A 94 4.73 7.58 -0.11
N SER A 95 5.57 8.47 0.44
CA SER A 95 7.01 8.53 0.10
C SER A 95 7.76 7.26 0.52
N ALA A 96 7.45 6.72 1.70
CA ALA A 96 8.10 5.49 2.20
C ALA A 96 7.79 4.28 1.30
N LEU A 97 6.55 4.17 0.80
CA LEU A 97 6.18 3.12 -0.16
C LEU A 97 6.96 3.27 -1.46
N ARG A 98 7.02 4.48 -2.02
CA ARG A 98 7.75 4.76 -3.28
C ARG A 98 9.22 4.42 -3.16
N GLU A 99 9.87 4.91 -2.11
CA GLU A 99 11.29 4.69 -1.86
C GLU A 99 11.59 3.20 -1.71
N LYS A 100 10.82 2.51 -0.88
CA LYS A 100 10.99 1.08 -0.63
C LYS A 100 10.73 0.24 -1.87
N MET A 101 9.64 0.51 -2.59
CA MET A 101 9.31 -0.20 -3.82
C MET A 101 10.40 0.01 -4.89
N THR A 102 10.86 1.25 -5.07
CA THR A 102 11.91 1.57 -6.06
C THR A 102 13.21 0.85 -5.74
N LYS A 103 13.60 0.81 -4.46
CA LYS A 103 14.79 0.10 -4.02
C LYS A 103 14.70 -1.40 -4.29
N LEU A 104 13.67 -2.04 -3.76
CA LEU A 104 13.52 -3.50 -3.86
C LEU A 104 13.28 -3.98 -5.29
N ALA A 105 12.48 -3.27 -6.08
CA ALA A 105 12.27 -3.58 -7.49
C ALA A 105 13.56 -3.36 -8.32
N GLY A 106 14.34 -2.33 -7.99
CA GLY A 106 15.63 -2.07 -8.63
C GLY A 106 16.64 -3.20 -8.43
N GLU A 107 16.68 -3.83 -7.25
CA GLU A 107 17.49 -5.01 -6.96
C GLU A 107 17.14 -6.22 -7.85
N LYS A 108 15.89 -6.26 -8.37
CA LYS A 108 15.37 -7.28 -9.30
C LYS A 108 15.40 -6.84 -10.77
N GLY A 109 15.95 -5.67 -11.07
CA GLY A 109 15.98 -5.12 -12.42
C GLY A 109 14.59 -4.73 -12.96
N ILE A 110 13.65 -4.43 -12.06
CA ILE A 110 12.29 -4.01 -12.38
C ILE A 110 12.19 -2.48 -12.23
N LYS A 111 11.68 -1.80 -13.25
CA LYS A 111 11.47 -0.35 -13.22
C LYS A 111 10.17 -0.01 -12.51
N VAL A 112 10.21 0.94 -11.58
CA VAL A 112 9.00 1.48 -10.94
C VAL A 112 8.64 2.82 -11.59
N VAL A 113 7.38 3.01 -11.91
CA VAL A 113 6.82 4.27 -12.44
C VAL A 113 5.64 4.70 -11.58
N TYR A 114 5.53 5.97 -11.32
CA TYR A 114 4.42 6.57 -10.56
C TYR A 114 4.22 8.03 -11.00
N PRO A 115 2.97 8.53 -10.93
CA PRO A 115 2.69 9.92 -11.23
C PRO A 115 3.18 10.86 -10.12
N GLU A 116 3.14 12.15 -10.39
CA GLU A 116 3.32 13.16 -9.34
C GLU A 116 2.25 13.01 -8.24
N PRO A 117 2.56 13.37 -6.99
CA PRO A 117 1.63 13.18 -5.86
C PRO A 117 0.24 13.77 -6.09
N ILE A 118 0.15 14.92 -6.73
CA ILE A 118 -1.12 15.60 -7.03
C ILE A 118 -2.01 14.78 -8.00
N LEU A 119 -1.41 13.92 -8.82
CA LEU A 119 -2.12 13.07 -9.78
C LEU A 119 -2.43 11.67 -9.23
N CYS A 120 -2.02 11.36 -7.99
CA CYS A 120 -2.29 10.06 -7.37
C CYS A 120 -3.72 9.94 -6.83
N THR A 121 -4.34 11.05 -6.47
CA THR A 121 -5.74 11.11 -6.02
C THR A 121 -6.66 11.42 -7.19
N ASP A 122 -7.97 11.34 -6.95
CA ASP A 122 -8.97 11.65 -7.96
C ASP A 122 -8.74 13.06 -8.55
N ASN A 123 -8.67 13.13 -9.87
CA ASN A 123 -8.42 14.38 -10.58
C ASN A 123 -9.03 14.38 -11.98
N ALA A 124 -9.28 15.56 -12.51
CA ALA A 124 -9.90 15.75 -13.82
C ALA A 124 -9.03 15.23 -14.99
N VAL A 125 -7.70 15.18 -14.80
CA VAL A 125 -6.78 14.71 -15.86
C VAL A 125 -7.01 13.22 -16.14
N MET A 126 -7.28 12.41 -15.12
CA MET A 126 -7.60 10.98 -15.29
C MET A 126 -8.84 10.79 -16.15
N ILE A 127 -9.88 11.56 -15.88
CA ILE A 127 -11.16 11.51 -16.62
C ILE A 127 -10.98 12.02 -18.04
N ALA A 128 -10.26 13.12 -18.22
CA ALA A 128 -9.97 13.67 -19.56
C ALA A 128 -9.14 12.68 -20.40
N CYS A 129 -8.16 12.01 -19.79
CA CYS A 129 -7.36 10.99 -20.46
C CYS A 129 -8.21 9.79 -20.90
N ALA A 130 -9.03 9.26 -19.99
CA ALA A 130 -9.96 8.16 -20.31
C ALA A 130 -10.96 8.57 -21.40
N GLY A 131 -11.50 9.79 -21.33
CA GLY A 131 -12.40 10.35 -22.33
C GLY A 131 -11.75 10.50 -23.70
N TYR A 132 -10.46 10.89 -23.74
CA TYR A 132 -9.73 10.99 -25.01
C TYR A 132 -9.58 9.63 -25.69
N TYR A 133 -9.21 8.59 -24.96
CA TYR A 133 -9.11 7.24 -25.53
C TYR A 133 -10.48 6.69 -25.94
N GLY A 134 -11.51 6.90 -25.12
CA GLY A 134 -12.89 6.57 -25.51
C GLY A 134 -13.34 7.26 -26.80
N TYR A 135 -12.95 8.54 -26.97
CA TYR A 135 -13.21 9.27 -28.23
C TYR A 135 -12.51 8.62 -29.43
N LEU A 136 -11.24 8.24 -29.29
CA LEU A 136 -10.50 7.56 -30.40
C LEU A 136 -11.14 6.23 -30.77
N GLU A 137 -11.66 5.49 -29.81
CA GLU A 137 -12.35 4.22 -30.00
C GLU A 137 -13.80 4.38 -30.47
N LYS A 138 -14.28 5.62 -30.61
CA LYS A 138 -15.67 5.96 -30.92
C LYS A 138 -16.68 5.36 -29.94
N ASN A 139 -16.26 5.20 -28.70
CA ASN A 139 -17.12 4.73 -27.61
C ASN A 139 -17.91 5.90 -27.02
N PHE A 140 -19.03 6.20 -27.62
CA PHE A 140 -19.93 7.28 -27.19
C PHE A 140 -21.17 6.70 -26.51
N ALA A 141 -21.51 7.24 -25.35
CA ALA A 141 -22.79 6.96 -24.74
C ALA A 141 -23.90 7.72 -25.42
N ASP A 142 -25.10 7.17 -25.40
CA ASP A 142 -26.31 7.86 -25.83
C ASP A 142 -26.91 8.76 -24.71
N MET A 143 -28.03 9.41 -24.99
CA MET A 143 -28.69 10.31 -24.05
C MET A 143 -29.39 9.59 -22.89
N THR A 144 -29.38 8.27 -22.86
CA THR A 144 -29.93 7.45 -21.77
C THR A 144 -28.88 7.11 -20.69
N LEU A 145 -27.63 7.55 -20.88
CA LEU A 145 -26.55 7.32 -19.92
C LEU A 145 -26.96 7.80 -18.52
N ASN A 146 -26.85 6.90 -17.54
CA ASN A 146 -27.10 7.21 -16.14
C ASN A 146 -25.96 6.67 -15.27
N ALA A 147 -25.78 7.23 -14.09
CA ALA A 147 -24.81 6.74 -13.13
C ALA A 147 -25.24 5.38 -12.57
N ILE A 148 -24.32 4.41 -12.61
CA ILE A 148 -24.53 3.06 -12.07
C ILE A 148 -23.55 2.87 -10.93
N PRO A 149 -23.97 3.06 -9.66
CA PRO A 149 -23.05 3.04 -8.52
C PRO A 149 -22.48 1.65 -8.20
N SER A 150 -23.09 0.59 -8.72
CA SER A 150 -22.68 -0.81 -8.50
C SER A 150 -22.11 -1.48 -9.74
N LEU A 151 -21.59 -0.69 -10.69
CA LEU A 151 -20.92 -1.26 -11.88
C LEU A 151 -19.68 -2.03 -11.43
N SER A 152 -19.64 -3.33 -11.77
CA SER A 152 -18.43 -4.15 -11.60
C SER A 152 -17.42 -3.85 -12.71
N LEU A 153 -16.17 -3.75 -12.32
CA LEU A 153 -15.03 -3.61 -13.24
C LEU A 153 -14.69 -4.93 -13.92
#